data_513405007c7ae9e217832416bbb805de
#
_entry.id   513405007c7ae9e217832416bbb805de
#
_cell.length_a   1.000
_cell.length_b   1.000
_cell.length_c   1.000
_cell.angle_alpha   90.00
_cell.angle_beta   90.00
_cell.angle_gamma   90.00
#
_symmetry.space_group_name_H-M   'P 1'
#
loop_
_entity.id
_entity.type
_entity.pdbx_description
1 polymer ?
#
loop_
_entity_poly.entity_id
_entity_poly.type
_entity_poly.pdbx_seq_one_letter_code
_entity_poly.pdbx_strand_id
1 'polypeptide(L)'
;MVTLKQIEEFIAAEPIAMVGASRNPKKFGFTAFRELKEKGMNIIPVNRNASEIYQVKAYPNIMSLPSDVKGLILMTQKNQTAEVVKDAVKRGFKQIWIQQFSES
;
A
#
# COMPACT_ATOMS: atom_id res chain seq x y z
N MET A 1 6.05 -13.18 8.17
CA MET A 1 5.65 -12.51 6.94
C MET A 1 4.17 -12.71 6.68
N VAL A 2 3.50 -11.68 6.26
CA VAL A 2 2.07 -11.73 5.98
C VAL A 2 1.84 -12.34 4.61
N THR A 3 0.91 -13.28 4.49
CA THR A 3 0.57 -13.88 3.21
C THR A 3 -0.51 -13.07 2.50
N LEU A 4 -0.62 -13.23 1.19
CA LEU A 4 -1.68 -12.57 0.43
C LEU A 4 -3.06 -12.99 0.93
N LYS A 5 -3.21 -14.24 1.33
CA LYS A 5 -4.48 -14.73 1.85
C LYS A 5 -4.88 -13.99 3.12
N GLN A 6 -3.93 -13.76 4.03
CA GLN A 6 -4.20 -13.01 5.25
C GLN A 6 -4.59 -11.57 4.94
N ILE A 7 -3.93 -10.95 3.98
CA ILE A 7 -4.27 -9.60 3.56
C ILE A 7 -5.67 -9.57 2.97
N GLU A 8 -6.02 -10.54 2.13
CA GLU A 8 -7.34 -10.62 1.53
C GLU A 8 -8.45 -10.68 2.57
N GLU A 9 -8.27 -11.50 3.58
CA GLU A 9 -9.25 -11.62 4.65
C GLU A 9 -9.41 -10.31 5.41
N PHE A 10 -8.29 -9.63 5.63
CA PHE A 10 -8.27 -8.39 6.40
C PHE A 10 -8.97 -7.24 5.67
N ILE A 11 -8.74 -7.11 4.36
CA ILE A 11 -9.23 -5.95 3.61
C ILE A 11 -10.53 -6.18 2.86
N ALA A 12 -11.17 -7.31 3.08
CA ALA A 12 -12.38 -7.67 2.32
C ALA A 12 -13.49 -6.64 2.43
N ALA A 13 -13.57 -5.89 3.51
CA ALA A 13 -14.67 -4.97 3.76
C ALA A 13 -14.27 -3.49 3.80
N GLU A 14 -12.99 -3.16 3.78
CA GLU A 14 -12.55 -1.78 3.97
C GLU A 14 -11.47 -1.38 2.98
N PRO A 15 -11.41 -0.08 2.61
CA PRO A 15 -10.34 0.39 1.73
C PRO A 15 -8.99 0.37 2.45
N ILE A 16 -7.98 -0.10 1.74
CA ILE A 16 -6.61 -0.20 2.25
C ILE A 16 -5.68 0.46 1.26
N ALA A 17 -4.70 1.21 1.74
CA ALA A 17 -3.72 1.82 0.88
C ALA A 17 -2.44 0.99 0.85
N MET A 18 -1.81 0.92 -0.32
CA MET A 18 -0.52 0.26 -0.48
C MET A 18 0.55 1.30 -0.75
N VAL A 19 1.43 1.48 0.22
CA VAL A 19 2.59 2.37 0.07
C VAL A 19 3.71 1.59 -0.60
N GLY A 20 4.28 2.16 -1.64
CA GLY A 20 5.28 1.46 -2.42
C GLY A 20 4.72 0.78 -3.66
N ALA A 21 3.43 0.98 -3.94
CA ALA A 21 2.88 0.56 -5.22
C ALA A 21 3.63 1.27 -6.34
N SER A 22 3.88 0.58 -7.43
CA SER A 22 4.68 1.11 -8.52
C SER A 22 3.95 1.02 -9.85
N ARG A 23 4.17 1.98 -10.71
CA ARG A 23 3.69 1.92 -12.09
C ARG A 23 4.65 1.15 -13.00
N ASN A 24 5.81 0.81 -12.50
CA ASN A 24 6.82 0.08 -13.26
C ASN A 24 6.54 -1.42 -13.17
N PRO A 25 6.18 -2.09 -14.29
CA PRO A 25 5.81 -3.51 -14.24
C PRO A 25 6.94 -4.43 -13.81
N LYS A 26 8.18 -3.95 -13.79
CA LYS A 26 9.32 -4.73 -13.32
C LYS A 26 9.46 -4.72 -11.81
N LYS A 27 8.72 -3.86 -11.12
CA LYS A 27 8.80 -3.75 -9.66
C LYS A 27 7.78 -4.65 -8.98
N PHE A 28 8.17 -5.22 -7.85
CA PHE A 28 7.27 -6.07 -7.08
C PHE A 28 6.02 -5.30 -6.63
N GLY A 29 6.19 -4.01 -6.32
CA GLY A 29 5.05 -3.18 -5.92
C GLY A 29 3.96 -3.08 -6.98
N PHE A 30 4.33 -3.14 -8.26
CA PHE A 30 3.34 -3.18 -9.33
C PHE A 30 2.62 -4.53 -9.35
N THR A 31 3.38 -5.61 -9.29
CA THR A 31 2.81 -6.96 -9.33
C THR A 31 1.86 -7.20 -8.16
N ALA A 32 2.28 -6.85 -6.96
CA ALA A 32 1.45 -7.04 -5.78
C ALA A 32 0.17 -6.20 -5.84
N PHE A 33 0.28 -4.95 -6.27
CA PHE A 33 -0.88 -4.09 -6.40
C PHE A 33 -1.87 -4.64 -7.42
N ARG A 34 -1.34 -5.03 -8.58
CA ARG A 34 -2.18 -5.57 -9.65
C ARG A 34 -2.92 -6.82 -9.19
N GLU A 35 -2.23 -7.74 -8.54
CA GLU A 35 -2.85 -8.98 -8.09
C GLU A 35 -4.01 -8.72 -7.12
N LEU A 36 -3.80 -7.84 -6.16
CA LEU A 36 -4.85 -7.52 -5.21
C LEU A 36 -6.03 -6.83 -5.89
N LYS A 37 -5.73 -5.94 -6.82
CA LYS A 37 -6.77 -5.22 -7.55
C LYS A 37 -7.59 -6.16 -8.43
N GLU A 38 -6.93 -7.11 -9.08
CA GLU A 38 -7.62 -8.07 -9.93
C GLU A 38 -8.49 -9.05 -9.15
N LYS A 39 -8.22 -9.20 -7.86
CA LYS A 39 -9.06 -10.01 -6.98
C LYS A 39 -10.27 -9.23 -6.47
N GLY A 40 -10.45 -8.01 -6.92
CA GLY A 40 -11.61 -7.21 -6.55
C GLY A 40 -11.47 -6.46 -5.24
N MET A 41 -10.27 -6.34 -4.73
CA MET A 41 -10.05 -5.64 -3.48
C MET A 41 -10.01 -4.13 -3.65
N ASN A 42 -10.50 -3.42 -2.66
CA ASN A 42 -10.50 -1.96 -2.66
C ASN A 42 -9.14 -1.47 -2.16
N ILE A 43 -8.16 -1.50 -3.06
CA ILE A 43 -6.78 -1.13 -2.74
C ILE A 43 -6.44 0.20 -3.43
N ILE A 44 -5.83 1.10 -2.67
CA ILE A 44 -5.49 2.44 -3.13
C ILE A 44 -3.97 2.59 -3.17
N PRO A 45 -3.39 2.95 -4.32
CA PRO A 45 -1.93 3.04 -4.41
C PRO A 45 -1.42 4.37 -3.86
N VAL A 46 -0.28 4.30 -3.18
CA VAL A 46 0.45 5.49 -2.75
C VAL A 46 1.79 5.49 -3.43
N ASN A 47 2.05 6.51 -4.23
CA ASN A 47 3.31 6.65 -4.96
C ASN A 47 3.60 8.12 -5.15
N ARG A 48 4.80 8.54 -4.77
CA ARG A 48 5.23 9.93 -4.80
C ARG A 48 5.23 10.53 -6.21
N ASN A 49 5.52 9.71 -7.20
CA ASN A 49 5.77 10.17 -8.56
C ASN A 49 4.70 9.84 -9.57
N ALA A 50 3.76 8.98 -9.23
CA ALA A 50 2.72 8.57 -10.15
C ALA A 50 1.38 9.16 -9.72
N SER A 51 0.60 9.62 -10.67
CA SER A 51 -0.77 10.09 -10.40
C SER A 51 -1.77 8.96 -10.57
N GLU A 52 -1.35 7.87 -11.21
CA GLU A 52 -2.22 6.74 -11.49
C GLU A 52 -1.38 5.47 -11.61
N ILE A 53 -1.86 4.38 -11.04
CA ILE A 53 -1.22 3.08 -11.16
C ILE A 53 -2.32 2.07 -11.51
N TYR A 54 -2.12 1.34 -12.60
CA TYR A 54 -3.05 0.31 -13.04
C TYR A 54 -4.49 0.85 -13.10
N GLN A 55 -4.63 2.07 -13.67
CA GLN A 55 -5.91 2.76 -13.86
C GLN A 55 -6.60 3.16 -12.54
N VAL A 56 -5.88 3.17 -11.45
CA VAL A 56 -6.39 3.62 -10.16
C VAL A 56 -5.65 4.87 -9.74
N LYS A 57 -6.39 5.87 -9.27
CA LYS A 57 -5.79 7.11 -8.81
C LYS A 57 -4.80 6.83 -7.70
N ALA A 58 -3.59 7.34 -7.85
CA ALA A 58 -2.54 7.22 -6.84
C ALA A 58 -2.42 8.51 -6.03
N TYR A 59 -2.09 8.36 -4.77
CA TYR A 59 -1.89 9.50 -3.86
C TYR A 59 -0.41 9.66 -3.58
N PRO A 60 0.09 10.89 -3.47
CA PRO A 60 1.53 11.11 -3.31
C PRO A 60 2.08 10.70 -1.94
N ASN A 61 1.23 10.69 -0.92
CA ASN A 61 1.64 10.31 0.43
C ASN A 61 0.41 9.87 1.23
N ILE A 62 0.66 9.32 2.42
CA ILE A 62 -0.44 8.80 3.24
C ILE A 62 -1.30 9.91 3.85
N MET A 63 -0.76 11.10 3.99
CA MET A 63 -1.52 12.21 4.57
C MET A 63 -2.61 12.73 3.63
N SER A 64 -2.47 12.48 2.33
CA SER A 64 -3.46 12.90 1.34
C SER A 64 -4.55 11.86 1.08
N LEU A 65 -4.46 10.69 1.72
CA LEU A 65 -5.46 9.63 1.53
C LEU A 65 -6.83 10.02 2.08
N PRO A 66 -7.92 9.46 1.49
CA PRO A 66 -9.26 9.69 2.04
C PRO A 66 -9.37 9.22 3.50
N SER A 67 -10.27 9.86 4.24
CA SER A 67 -10.41 9.57 5.67
C SER A 67 -10.98 8.19 5.98
N ASP A 68 -11.60 7.54 5.02
CA ASP A 68 -12.16 6.21 5.21
C ASP A 68 -11.12 5.09 5.04
N VAL A 69 -9.91 5.42 4.64
CA VAL A 69 -8.83 4.44 4.56
C VAL A 69 -8.33 4.14 5.96
N LYS A 70 -8.46 2.88 6.40
CA LYS A 70 -8.16 2.48 7.77
C LYS A 70 -6.91 1.65 7.92
N GLY A 71 -6.43 1.05 6.85
CA GLY A 71 -5.26 0.21 6.91
C GLY A 71 -4.23 0.52 5.84
N LEU A 72 -3.00 0.12 6.11
CA LEU A 72 -1.89 0.31 5.19
C LEU A 72 -1.15 -0.99 4.97
N ILE A 73 -0.72 -1.19 3.73
CA ILE A 73 0.27 -2.20 3.40
C ILE A 73 1.53 -1.44 3.00
N LEU A 74 2.62 -1.67 3.71
CA LEU A 74 3.88 -1.00 3.41
C LEU A 74 4.79 -1.92 2.63
N MET A 75 5.06 -1.53 1.39
CA MET A 75 5.95 -2.27 0.48
C MET A 75 7.16 -1.39 0.20
N THR A 76 7.73 -0.85 1.27
CA THR A 76 8.83 0.11 1.17
C THR A 76 10.15 -0.55 1.51
N GLN A 77 11.22 0.10 1.09
CA GLN A 77 12.55 -0.34 1.49
C GLN A 77 12.75 -0.06 2.98
N LYS A 78 13.64 -0.83 3.58
CA LYS A 78 13.86 -0.79 5.02
C LYS A 78 14.14 0.61 5.55
N ASN A 79 14.91 1.40 4.82
CA ASN A 79 15.27 2.75 5.25
C ASN A 79 14.13 3.76 5.15
N GLN A 80 13.05 3.42 4.45
CA GLN A 80 11.90 4.30 4.31
C GLN A 80 10.75 3.94 5.25
N THR A 81 10.73 2.70 5.71
CA THR A 81 9.61 2.18 6.49
C THR A 81 9.40 2.95 7.78
N ALA A 82 10.47 3.32 8.48
CA ALA A 82 10.34 4.00 9.76
C ALA A 82 9.63 5.35 9.63
N GLU A 83 9.95 6.12 8.60
CA GLU A 83 9.30 7.41 8.37
C GLU A 83 7.83 7.25 8.03
N VAL A 84 7.52 6.27 7.19
CA VAL A 84 6.13 6.02 6.81
C VAL A 84 5.31 5.58 8.02
N VAL A 85 5.87 4.74 8.88
CA VAL A 85 5.19 4.32 10.10
C VAL A 85 4.92 5.51 11.01
N LYS A 86 5.86 6.43 11.15
CA LYS A 86 5.66 7.64 11.93
C LYS A 86 4.47 8.44 11.43
N ASP A 87 4.40 8.66 10.11
CA ASP A 87 3.31 9.39 9.51
C ASP A 87 1.98 8.65 9.66
N ALA A 88 2.03 7.33 9.55
CA ALA A 88 0.84 6.50 9.71
C ALA A 88 0.26 6.61 11.12
N VAL A 89 1.11 6.63 12.13
CA VAL A 89 0.67 6.78 13.51
C VAL A 89 0.04 8.17 13.71
N LYS A 90 0.64 9.21 13.16
CA LYS A 90 0.09 10.55 13.23
C LYS A 90 -1.28 10.64 12.56
N ARG A 91 -1.43 9.97 11.43
CA ARG A 91 -2.67 9.97 10.67
C ARG A 91 -3.78 9.16 11.35
N GLY A 92 -3.41 8.29 12.30
CA GLY A 92 -4.36 7.50 13.05
C GLY A 92 -4.68 6.15 12.45
N PHE A 93 -3.82 5.63 11.59
CA PHE A 93 -4.00 4.27 11.08
C PHE A 93 -3.81 3.27 12.21
N LYS A 94 -4.75 2.35 12.33
CA LYS A 94 -4.73 1.33 13.38
C LYS A 94 -4.15 0.02 12.92
N GLN A 95 -4.13 -0.21 11.63
CA GLN A 95 -3.67 -1.48 11.07
C GLN A 95 -2.63 -1.21 10.01
N ILE A 96 -1.42 -1.69 10.25
CA ILE A 96 -0.29 -1.48 9.35
C ILE A 96 0.38 -2.82 9.14
N TRP A 97 0.50 -3.20 7.88
CA TRP A 97 1.15 -4.45 7.48
C TRP A 97 2.44 -4.10 6.77
N ILE A 98 3.54 -4.64 7.25
CA ILE A 98 4.85 -4.34 6.69
C ILE A 98 5.37 -5.54 5.92
N GLN A 99 5.63 -5.33 4.63
CA GLN A 99 6.23 -6.33 3.77
C GLN A 99 7.60 -5.82 3.37
N GLN A 100 8.64 -6.42 3.90
CA GLN A 100 10.00 -6.02 3.58
C GLN A 100 10.54 -6.80 2.41
N PHE A 101 11.31 -6.12 1.59
CA PHE A 101 12.04 -6.76 0.50
C PHE A 101 13.45 -7.05 0.95
N SER A 102 13.94 -8.23 0.63
CA SER A 102 15.33 -8.59 0.91
C SER A 102 16.28 -7.99 -0.11
N GLU A 103 15.78 -7.64 -1.27
CA GLU A 103 16.60 -7.01 -2.31
C GLU A 103 16.62 -5.51 -2.15
N SER A 104 17.70 -4.91 -2.47
CA SER A 104 17.88 -3.48 -2.39
C SER A 104 17.63 -2.82 -3.73
#